data_065c4c224f6abe863ff734d4244bca58
#
_entry.id   065c4c224f6abe863ff734d4244bca58
#
_cell.length_a   1.000
_cell.length_b   1.000
_cell.length_c   1.000
_cell.angle_alpha   90.00
_cell.angle_beta   90.00
_cell.angle_gamma   90.00
#
_symmetry.space_group_name_H-M   'P 1'
#
loop_
_entity.id
_entity.type
_entity.pdbx_description
1 polymer ?
#
loop_
_entity_poly.entity_id
_entity_poly.type
_entity_poly.pdbx_seq_one_letter_code
_entity_poly.pdbx_strand_id
1 'polypeptide(L)'
;IFKKNEIKVPKYFLLQKGRENNLIKKIKSKKIKFPIVIKPINEGSSLGVYICKNRVQFNRNYNKLKREYDKILVEEYIPGREIQAAVMGDRALGAIELIPSREFYDYTAKYSSKAKTKHIMPALLLKKKYKEVLFLARKAHKVLGCRGITRSDFRFFKNKFYLLETNTQP
;
A
#
# COMPACT_ATOMS: atom_id res chain seq x y z
N ILE A 1 3.77 6.71 -12.26
CA ILE A 1 2.60 7.39 -12.82
C ILE A 1 1.91 8.25 -11.76
N PHE A 2 1.56 7.71 -10.59
CA PHE A 2 0.78 8.40 -9.55
C PHE A 2 1.42 9.70 -9.06
N LYS A 3 2.71 9.67 -8.72
CA LYS A 3 3.43 10.88 -8.26
C LYS A 3 3.44 12.02 -9.28
N LYS A 4 3.54 11.69 -10.59
CA LYS A 4 3.46 12.70 -11.68
C LYS A 4 2.08 13.34 -11.80
N ASN A 5 1.06 12.65 -11.28
CA ASN A 5 -0.33 13.11 -11.24
C ASN A 5 -0.76 13.56 -9.85
N GLU A 6 0.16 14.04 -9.01
CA GLU A 6 -0.13 14.61 -7.68
C GLU A 6 -0.88 13.67 -6.71
N ILE A 7 -0.90 12.36 -6.99
CA ILE A 7 -1.39 11.36 -6.06
C ILE A 7 -0.24 10.98 -5.15
N LYS A 8 -0.38 11.23 -3.85
CA LYS A 8 0.65 10.89 -2.88
C LYS A 8 0.79 9.39 -2.77
N VAL A 9 2.04 8.93 -2.78
CA VAL A 9 2.44 7.55 -2.51
C VAL A 9 3.52 7.55 -1.42
N PRO A 10 3.75 6.46 -0.70
CA PRO A 10 4.91 6.34 0.19
C PRO A 10 6.21 6.64 -0.56
N LYS A 11 7.25 7.10 0.13
CA LYS A 11 8.59 7.13 -0.46
C LYS A 11 9.01 5.70 -0.74
N TYR A 12 9.64 5.47 -1.89
CA TYR A 12 9.99 4.13 -2.31
C TYR A 12 11.24 4.09 -3.18
N PHE A 13 11.80 2.90 -3.29
CA PHE A 13 12.77 2.55 -4.32
C PHE A 13 12.68 1.05 -4.62
N LEU A 14 13.15 0.68 -5.82
CA LEU A 14 13.19 -0.70 -6.26
C LEU A 14 14.58 -1.28 -6.01
N LEU A 15 14.62 -2.48 -5.45
CA LEU A 15 15.77 -3.37 -5.42
C LEU A 15 15.65 -4.37 -6.54
N GLN A 16 16.74 -4.61 -7.23
CA GLN A 16 16.86 -5.63 -8.25
C GLN A 16 17.98 -6.58 -7.87
N LYS A 17 17.74 -7.88 -7.96
CA LYS A 17 18.71 -8.93 -7.69
C LYS A 17 19.99 -8.70 -8.51
N GLY A 18 21.16 -8.88 -7.90
CA GLY A 18 22.45 -8.61 -8.54
C GLY A 18 22.88 -7.14 -8.59
N ARG A 19 22.02 -6.17 -8.16
CA ARG A 19 22.34 -4.74 -8.11
C ARG A 19 22.24 -4.17 -6.68
N GLU A 20 22.72 -4.92 -5.69
CA GLU A 20 22.39 -4.74 -4.26
C GLU A 20 23.45 -3.93 -3.50
N ASN A 21 24.16 -3.01 -4.16
CA ASN A 21 25.23 -2.26 -3.51
C ASN A 21 24.67 -1.36 -2.39
N ASN A 22 25.14 -1.65 -1.16
CA ASN A 22 24.89 -0.86 0.05
C ASN A 22 23.43 -0.43 0.29
N LEU A 23 22.57 -1.41 0.58
CA LEU A 23 21.11 -1.25 0.80
C LEU A 23 20.80 -0.17 1.84
N ILE A 24 21.54 -0.12 2.94
CA ILE A 24 21.34 0.85 4.03
C ILE A 24 21.67 2.28 3.56
N LYS A 25 22.72 2.46 2.77
CA LYS A 25 23.03 3.76 2.16
C LYS A 25 21.90 4.21 1.24
N LYS A 26 21.30 3.28 0.48
CA LYS A 26 20.16 3.55 -0.40
C LYS A 26 18.90 3.95 0.38
N ILE A 27 18.58 3.27 1.50
CA ILE A 27 17.49 3.64 2.39
C ILE A 27 17.68 5.07 2.91
N LYS A 28 18.88 5.39 3.41
CA LYS A 28 19.22 6.73 3.92
C LYS A 28 19.13 7.81 2.84
N SER A 29 19.65 7.57 1.63
CA SER A 29 19.62 8.54 0.52
C SER A 29 18.21 8.87 0.07
N LYS A 30 17.27 7.93 0.20
CA LYS A 30 15.83 8.15 -0.06
C LYS A 30 15.08 8.77 1.11
N LYS A 31 15.77 9.09 2.21
CA LYS A 31 15.17 9.64 3.44
C LYS A 31 14.01 8.78 3.95
N ILE A 32 14.15 7.46 3.85
CA ILE A 32 13.21 6.48 4.40
C ILE A 32 13.73 6.06 5.77
N LYS A 33 12.84 5.99 6.77
CA LYS A 33 13.15 5.62 8.15
C LYS A 33 12.41 4.34 8.53
N PHE A 34 12.98 3.54 9.43
CA PHE A 34 12.26 2.43 10.03
C PHE A 34 11.06 2.91 10.87
N PRO A 35 9.96 2.17 10.90
CA PRO A 35 9.71 0.94 10.18
C PRO A 35 9.58 1.17 8.67
N ILE A 36 9.96 0.16 7.87
CA ILE A 36 9.82 0.16 6.42
C ILE A 36 9.05 -1.06 5.95
N VAL A 37 8.43 -0.97 4.78
CA VAL A 37 7.76 -2.09 4.12
C VAL A 37 8.64 -2.60 2.99
N ILE A 38 8.77 -3.94 2.89
CA ILE A 38 9.36 -4.59 1.72
C ILE A 38 8.36 -5.59 1.15
N LYS A 39 8.25 -5.62 -0.17
CA LYS A 39 7.30 -6.52 -0.87
C LYS A 39 7.76 -6.84 -2.29
N PRO A 40 7.40 -7.99 -2.86
CA PRO A 40 7.55 -8.25 -4.29
C PRO A 40 6.68 -7.26 -5.08
N ILE A 41 7.02 -7.01 -6.35
CA ILE A 41 6.24 -6.09 -7.19
C ILE A 41 5.13 -6.80 -8.00
N ASN A 42 5.18 -8.10 -8.08
CA ASN A 42 4.31 -8.94 -8.92
C ASN A 42 3.41 -9.88 -8.10
N GLU A 43 3.29 -9.64 -6.79
CA GLU A 43 2.40 -10.39 -5.91
C GLU A 43 1.21 -9.55 -5.47
N GLY A 44 0.13 -10.26 -5.15
CA GLY A 44 -1.11 -9.70 -4.60
C GLY A 44 -1.40 -10.18 -3.18
N SER A 45 -2.56 -9.82 -2.65
CA SER A 45 -3.11 -10.33 -1.37
C SER A 45 -2.17 -10.25 -0.17
N SER A 46 -1.27 -9.29 -0.14
CA SER A 46 -0.22 -9.13 0.89
C SER A 46 0.81 -10.28 0.96
N LEU A 47 0.89 -11.13 -0.07
CA LEU A 47 1.88 -12.19 -0.12
C LEU A 47 3.29 -11.58 -0.20
N GLY A 48 4.19 -12.04 0.67
CA GLY A 48 5.56 -11.54 0.73
C GLY A 48 5.71 -10.10 1.25
N VAL A 49 4.66 -9.50 1.83
CA VAL A 49 4.73 -8.17 2.44
C VAL A 49 5.26 -8.26 3.86
N TYR A 50 6.36 -7.56 4.16
CA TYR A 50 6.95 -7.50 5.49
C TYR A 50 7.12 -6.07 5.98
N ILE A 51 6.65 -5.80 7.21
CA ILE A 51 6.99 -4.58 7.94
C ILE A 51 8.27 -4.86 8.74
N CYS A 52 9.31 -4.14 8.44
CA CYS A 52 10.60 -4.26 9.11
C CYS A 52 10.79 -3.10 10.09
N LYS A 53 10.78 -3.41 11.39
CA LYS A 53 10.93 -2.40 12.46
C LYS A 53 12.39 -1.91 12.61
N ASN A 54 13.35 -2.70 12.13
CA ASN A 54 14.77 -2.40 12.22
C ASN A 54 15.60 -3.10 11.11
N ARG A 55 16.90 -2.80 11.06
CA ARG A 55 17.84 -3.35 10.07
C ARG A 55 17.93 -4.88 10.11
N VAL A 56 17.85 -5.49 11.29
CA VAL A 56 17.95 -6.96 11.43
C VAL A 56 16.78 -7.64 10.74
N GLN A 57 15.55 -7.17 11.02
CA GLN A 57 14.34 -7.66 10.35
C GLN A 57 14.37 -7.41 8.85
N PHE A 58 14.85 -6.23 8.43
CA PHE A 58 14.99 -5.92 7.02
C PHE A 58 15.92 -6.92 6.31
N ASN A 59 17.14 -7.13 6.83
CA ASN A 59 18.10 -8.05 6.22
C ASN A 59 17.56 -9.48 6.16
N ARG A 60 16.93 -9.97 7.24
CA ARG A 60 16.31 -11.31 7.28
C ARG A 60 15.23 -11.47 6.21
N ASN A 61 14.28 -10.55 6.16
CA ASN A 61 13.15 -10.66 5.25
C ASN A 61 13.55 -10.37 3.79
N TYR A 62 14.51 -9.46 3.57
CA TYR A 62 15.10 -9.24 2.27
C TYR A 62 15.80 -10.50 1.73
N ASN A 63 16.59 -11.19 2.56
CA ASN A 63 17.24 -12.44 2.18
C ASN A 63 16.26 -13.58 1.86
N LYS A 64 15.07 -13.56 2.48
CA LYS A 64 13.96 -14.44 2.10
C LYS A 64 13.46 -14.12 0.69
N LEU A 65 13.03 -12.86 0.50
CA LEU A 65 12.39 -12.42 -0.75
C LEU A 65 13.32 -12.55 -1.95
N LYS A 66 14.61 -12.23 -1.83
CA LYS A 66 15.54 -12.28 -2.96
C LYS A 66 15.84 -13.68 -3.49
N ARG A 67 15.43 -14.74 -2.78
CA ARG A 67 15.54 -16.13 -3.28
C ARG A 67 14.48 -16.42 -4.33
N GLU A 68 13.30 -15.82 -4.17
CA GLU A 68 12.11 -16.10 -4.98
C GLU A 68 11.81 -14.99 -5.99
N TYR A 69 12.23 -13.73 -5.67
CA TYR A 69 11.85 -12.56 -6.46
C TYR A 69 13.05 -11.74 -6.92
N ASP A 70 13.07 -11.40 -8.19
CA ASP A 70 14.13 -10.56 -8.78
C ASP A 70 13.98 -9.08 -8.45
N LYS A 71 12.75 -8.64 -8.19
CA LYS A 71 12.45 -7.24 -7.91
C LYS A 71 11.65 -7.09 -6.62
N ILE A 72 12.19 -6.32 -5.70
CA ILE A 72 11.60 -6.06 -4.38
C ILE A 72 11.42 -4.56 -4.21
N LEU A 73 10.21 -4.14 -3.91
CA LEU A 73 9.88 -2.76 -3.59
C LEU A 73 10.16 -2.50 -2.10
N VAL A 74 10.89 -1.42 -1.82
CA VAL A 74 11.12 -0.91 -0.47
C VAL A 74 10.37 0.40 -0.33
N GLU A 75 9.49 0.49 0.68
CA GLU A 75 8.62 1.63 0.90
C GLU A 75 8.72 2.16 2.33
N GLU A 76 8.47 3.45 2.50
CA GLU A 76 8.19 4.07 3.78
C GLU A 76 6.92 3.46 4.37
N TYR A 77 6.97 3.00 5.61
CA TYR A 77 5.76 2.57 6.30
C TYR A 77 4.89 3.79 6.65
N ILE A 78 3.67 3.80 6.17
CA ILE A 78 2.69 4.83 6.52
C ILE A 78 1.76 4.26 7.58
N PRO A 79 1.84 4.74 8.83
CA PRO A 79 0.89 4.34 9.87
C PRO A 79 -0.50 4.96 9.60
N GLY A 80 -1.48 4.61 10.45
CA GLY A 80 -2.82 5.18 10.40
C GLY A 80 -3.85 4.22 9.82
N ARG A 81 -4.97 4.79 9.38
CA ARG A 81 -6.18 4.07 8.98
C ARG A 81 -6.06 3.52 7.56
N GLU A 82 -6.61 2.35 7.32
CA GLU A 82 -6.68 1.76 6.00
C GLU A 82 -8.03 2.04 5.36
N ILE A 83 -8.02 2.72 4.23
CA ILE A 83 -9.21 3.14 3.50
C ILE A 83 -9.13 2.55 2.10
N GLN A 84 -10.20 1.85 1.69
CA GLN A 84 -10.34 1.33 0.34
C GLN A 84 -11.46 2.07 -0.37
N ALA A 85 -11.25 2.46 -1.62
CA ALA A 85 -12.24 3.16 -2.43
C ALA A 85 -12.40 2.47 -3.79
N ALA A 86 -13.66 2.19 -4.15
CA ALA A 86 -14.02 1.52 -5.39
C ALA A 86 -14.48 2.52 -6.45
N VAL A 87 -14.11 2.23 -7.71
CA VAL A 87 -14.48 3.00 -8.90
C VAL A 87 -14.97 2.04 -9.97
N MET A 88 -16.05 2.40 -10.67
CA MET A 88 -16.55 1.69 -11.82
C MET A 88 -16.75 2.69 -12.98
N GLY A 89 -16.01 2.48 -14.05
CA GLY A 89 -15.95 3.45 -15.15
C GLY A 89 -15.51 4.84 -14.64
N ASP A 90 -16.34 5.84 -14.83
CA ASP A 90 -16.08 7.20 -14.37
C ASP A 90 -16.62 7.52 -12.97
N ARG A 91 -17.31 6.58 -12.32
CA ARG A 91 -18.03 6.80 -11.07
C ARG A 91 -17.28 6.18 -9.89
N ALA A 92 -16.96 6.98 -8.88
CA ALA A 92 -16.56 6.46 -7.58
C ALA A 92 -17.80 5.93 -6.85
N LEU A 93 -17.74 4.66 -6.42
CA LEU A 93 -18.88 3.96 -5.80
C LEU A 93 -18.97 4.25 -4.31
N GLY A 94 -17.85 4.29 -3.62
CA GLY A 94 -17.79 4.50 -2.19
C GLY A 94 -16.40 4.19 -1.62
N ALA A 95 -16.26 4.44 -0.32
CA ALA A 95 -15.06 4.08 0.43
C ALA A 95 -15.42 3.39 1.74
N ILE A 96 -14.65 2.36 2.07
CA ILE A 96 -14.74 1.61 3.33
C ILE A 96 -13.47 1.81 4.14
N GLU A 97 -13.58 1.62 5.44
CA GLU A 97 -12.45 1.56 6.34
C GLU A 97 -12.26 0.12 6.82
N LEU A 98 -11.03 -0.34 6.77
CA LEU A 98 -10.62 -1.63 7.30
C LEU A 98 -9.98 -1.43 8.67
N ILE A 99 -10.56 -2.07 9.68
CA ILE A 99 -9.99 -2.12 11.03
C ILE A 99 -9.60 -3.57 11.31
N PRO A 100 -8.32 -3.92 11.08
CA PRO A 100 -7.84 -5.26 11.38
C PRO A 100 -7.82 -5.47 12.88
N SER A 101 -8.16 -6.69 13.33
CA SER A 101 -8.05 -7.10 14.73
C SER A 101 -6.59 -7.26 15.22
N ARG A 102 -5.61 -7.17 14.28
CA ARG A 102 -4.17 -7.25 14.51
C ARG A 102 -3.50 -5.95 14.06
N GLU A 103 -2.28 -5.70 14.53
CA GLU A 103 -1.50 -4.48 14.18
C GLU A 103 -1.32 -4.26 12.67
N PHE A 104 -1.49 -5.31 11.86
CA PHE A 104 -1.32 -5.24 10.41
C PHE A 104 -2.32 -6.12 9.66
N TYR A 105 -2.85 -5.59 8.54
CA TYR A 105 -3.75 -6.29 7.64
C TYR A 105 -2.95 -7.16 6.66
N ASP A 106 -2.36 -8.24 7.16
CA ASP A 106 -1.60 -9.23 6.41
C ASP A 106 -2.50 -10.28 5.75
N TYR A 107 -1.86 -11.26 5.08
CA TYR A 107 -2.57 -12.38 4.45
C TYR A 107 -3.49 -13.12 5.45
N THR A 108 -3.02 -13.34 6.66
CA THR A 108 -3.80 -14.03 7.71
C THR A 108 -5.01 -13.20 8.13
N ALA A 109 -4.87 -11.88 8.22
CA ALA A 109 -5.99 -10.97 8.53
C ALA A 109 -7.02 -10.90 7.39
N LYS A 110 -6.61 -11.20 6.15
CA LYS A 110 -7.51 -11.20 4.98
C LYS A 110 -8.33 -12.50 4.87
N TYR A 111 -7.72 -13.64 5.14
CA TYR A 111 -8.28 -14.94 4.78
C TYR A 111 -8.51 -15.90 5.93
N SER A 112 -8.03 -15.62 7.13
CA SER A 112 -8.29 -16.46 8.31
C SER A 112 -9.68 -16.16 8.89
N SER A 113 -10.50 -17.19 9.08
CA SER A 113 -11.79 -17.09 9.77
C SER A 113 -11.68 -16.58 11.21
N LYS A 114 -10.49 -16.65 11.81
CA LYS A 114 -10.19 -16.13 13.15
C LYS A 114 -9.75 -14.65 13.15
N ALA A 115 -9.44 -14.08 11.99
CA ALA A 115 -9.04 -12.70 11.85
C ALA A 115 -10.25 -11.83 11.52
N LYS A 116 -10.94 -11.37 12.56
CA LYS A 116 -12.12 -10.48 12.44
C LYS A 116 -11.69 -9.07 12.04
N THR A 117 -11.46 -8.84 10.76
CA THR A 117 -11.33 -7.48 10.22
C THR A 117 -12.72 -6.85 10.15
N LYS A 118 -12.91 -5.72 10.83
CA LYS A 118 -14.13 -4.91 10.68
C LYS A 118 -14.07 -4.12 9.38
N HIS A 119 -15.14 -4.22 8.58
CA HIS A 119 -15.38 -3.39 7.41
C HIS A 119 -16.43 -2.34 7.77
N ILE A 120 -16.05 -1.07 7.77
CA ILE A 120 -16.97 0.03 8.07
C ILE A 120 -17.32 0.73 6.77
N MET A 121 -18.59 0.69 6.40
CA MET A 121 -19.12 1.33 5.20
C MET A 121 -20.29 2.24 5.55
N PRO A 122 -20.25 3.54 5.20
CA PRO A 122 -19.11 4.26 4.62
C PRO A 122 -17.97 4.43 5.63
N ALA A 123 -16.74 4.65 5.14
CA ALA A 123 -15.58 4.95 5.99
C ALA A 123 -15.86 6.16 6.87
N LEU A 124 -15.51 6.07 8.16
CA LEU A 124 -15.76 7.13 9.15
C LEU A 124 -14.78 8.30 8.96
N LEU A 125 -14.97 9.06 7.91
CA LEU A 125 -14.20 10.24 7.54
C LEU A 125 -15.07 11.50 7.60
N LEU A 126 -14.46 12.64 7.91
CA LEU A 126 -15.13 13.92 7.70
C LEU A 126 -15.58 14.04 6.23
N LYS A 127 -16.74 14.62 5.97
CA LYS A 127 -17.35 14.75 4.61
C LYS A 127 -16.36 15.23 3.54
N LYS A 128 -15.51 16.22 3.89
CA LYS A 128 -14.45 16.73 3.00
C LYS A 128 -13.41 15.64 2.65
N LYS A 129 -12.99 14.86 3.64
CA LYS A 129 -12.01 13.78 3.44
C LYS A 129 -12.59 12.58 2.71
N TYR A 130 -13.85 12.26 2.95
CA TYR A 130 -14.55 11.24 2.21
C TYR A 130 -14.61 11.59 0.70
N LYS A 131 -14.99 12.83 0.38
CA LYS A 131 -14.97 13.31 -1.01
C LYS A 131 -13.55 13.31 -1.61
N GLU A 132 -12.53 13.66 -0.83
CA GLU A 132 -11.12 13.66 -1.26
C GLU A 132 -10.66 12.25 -1.65
N VAL A 133 -10.93 11.22 -0.83
CA VAL A 133 -10.50 9.85 -1.16
C VAL A 133 -11.21 9.29 -2.39
N LEU A 134 -12.50 9.59 -2.57
CA LEU A 134 -13.23 9.21 -3.78
C LEU A 134 -12.65 9.89 -5.04
N PHE A 135 -12.31 11.17 -4.94
CA PHE A 135 -11.65 11.89 -6.03
C PHE A 135 -10.28 11.29 -6.35
N LEU A 136 -9.46 10.96 -5.34
CA LEU A 136 -8.14 10.36 -5.52
C LEU A 136 -8.23 8.96 -6.17
N ALA A 137 -9.20 8.14 -5.76
CA ALA A 137 -9.43 6.82 -6.34
C ALA A 137 -9.83 6.93 -7.82
N ARG A 138 -10.76 7.84 -8.15
CA ARG A 138 -11.16 8.11 -9.53
C ARG A 138 -9.99 8.65 -10.37
N LYS A 139 -9.16 9.52 -9.79
CA LYS A 139 -7.94 10.02 -10.44
C LYS A 139 -6.94 8.88 -10.70
N ALA A 140 -6.74 7.99 -9.72
CA ALA A 140 -5.88 6.81 -9.87
C ALA A 140 -6.38 5.89 -10.99
N HIS A 141 -7.68 5.58 -11.03
CA HIS A 141 -8.33 4.81 -12.08
C HIS A 141 -8.05 5.40 -13.48
N LYS A 142 -8.27 6.70 -13.65
CA LYS A 142 -8.08 7.40 -14.93
C LYS A 142 -6.63 7.43 -15.39
N VAL A 143 -5.68 7.73 -14.51
CA VAL A 143 -4.25 7.81 -14.90
C VAL A 143 -3.63 6.45 -15.21
N LEU A 144 -4.28 5.35 -14.80
CA LEU A 144 -3.93 3.98 -15.20
C LEU A 144 -4.59 3.56 -16.51
N GLY A 145 -5.53 4.35 -17.04
CA GLY A 145 -6.30 3.99 -18.23
C GLY A 145 -7.33 2.87 -17.99
N CYS A 146 -7.74 2.67 -16.73
CA CYS A 146 -8.72 1.64 -16.40
C CYS A 146 -10.12 2.00 -16.94
N ARG A 147 -10.88 0.98 -17.35
CA ARG A 147 -12.26 1.12 -17.90
C ARG A 147 -13.32 0.41 -17.06
N GLY A 148 -12.97 -0.71 -16.44
CA GLY A 148 -13.89 -1.53 -15.63
C GLY A 148 -13.97 -1.09 -14.17
N ILE A 149 -13.89 -2.05 -13.26
CA ILE A 149 -13.92 -1.82 -11.83
C ILE A 149 -12.49 -1.78 -11.29
N THR A 150 -12.20 -0.85 -10.39
CA THR A 150 -10.95 -0.81 -9.63
C THR A 150 -11.22 -0.56 -8.16
N ARG A 151 -10.31 -1.04 -7.31
CA ARG A 151 -10.24 -0.68 -5.90
C ARG A 151 -8.87 -0.08 -5.62
N SER A 152 -8.85 1.12 -5.10
CA SER A 152 -7.63 1.80 -4.66
C SER A 152 -7.52 1.72 -3.15
N ASP A 153 -6.37 1.26 -2.65
CA ASP A 153 -6.08 1.02 -1.25
C ASP A 153 -5.16 2.14 -0.73
N PHE A 154 -5.61 2.84 0.31
CA PHE A 154 -4.95 4.02 0.86
C PHE A 154 -4.61 3.84 2.33
N ARG A 155 -3.51 4.48 2.77
CA ARG A 155 -3.29 4.82 4.18
C ARG A 155 -3.68 6.27 4.42
N PHE A 156 -4.54 6.50 5.42
CA PHE A 156 -4.92 7.83 5.87
C PHE A 156 -4.16 8.18 7.16
N PHE A 157 -3.21 9.10 7.04
CA PHE A 157 -2.33 9.49 8.15
C PHE A 157 -2.06 11.00 8.13
N LYS A 158 -2.11 11.63 9.31
CA LYS A 158 -1.90 13.09 9.47
C LYS A 158 -2.69 13.89 8.44
N ASN A 159 -3.98 13.57 8.32
CA ASN A 159 -4.93 14.25 7.44
C ASN A 159 -4.61 14.16 5.93
N LYS A 160 -3.83 13.15 5.50
CA LYS A 160 -3.39 12.91 4.11
C LYS A 160 -3.62 11.47 3.72
N PHE A 161 -4.00 11.26 2.46
CA PHE A 161 -4.09 9.93 1.85
C PHE A 161 -2.79 9.59 1.12
N TYR A 162 -2.33 8.36 1.30
CA TYR A 162 -1.19 7.78 0.60
C TYR A 162 -1.68 6.53 -0.13
N LEU A 163 -1.68 6.57 -1.46
CA LEU A 163 -2.06 5.43 -2.28
C LEU A 163 -0.99 4.35 -2.18
N LEU A 164 -1.39 3.14 -1.83
CA LEU A 164 -0.53 1.96 -1.76
C LEU A 164 -0.56 1.17 -3.06
N GLU A 165 -1.77 0.89 -3.56
CA GLU A 165 -2.00 0.11 -4.77
C GLU A 165 -3.38 0.40 -5.37
N THR A 166 -3.56 0.04 -6.63
CA THR A 166 -4.86 0.01 -7.29
C THR A 166 -5.02 -1.35 -7.94
N ASN A 167 -6.03 -2.09 -7.49
CA ASN A 167 -6.40 -3.40 -8.00
C ASN A 167 -7.37 -3.20 -9.17
N THR A 168 -7.04 -3.76 -10.33
CA THR A 168 -7.84 -3.62 -11.56
C THR A 168 -8.87 -4.73 -11.72
N GLN A 169 -8.86 -5.69 -10.80
CA GLN A 169 -9.81 -6.80 -10.69
C GLN A 169 -9.99 -7.11 -9.19
N PRO A 170 -10.72 -6.23 -8.44
CA PRO A 170 -10.83 -6.33 -6.98
C PRO A 170 -11.74 -7.47 -6.52
#